data_f7a3d970e12ce8a9b5fb8a90a81947c5
#
_entry.id   f7a3d970e12ce8a9b5fb8a90a81947c5
#
_cell.length_a   1.000
_cell.length_b   1.000
_cell.length_c   1.000
_cell.angle_alpha   90.00
_cell.angle_beta   90.00
_cell.angle_gamma   90.00
#
_symmetry.space_group_name_H-M   'P 1'
#
loop_
_entity.id
_entity.type
_entity.pdbx_description
1 polymer ?
#
loop_
_entity_poly.entity_id
_entity_poly.type
_entity_poly.pdbx_seq_one_letter_code
_entity_poly.pdbx_strand_id
1 'polypeptide(L)'
;VLDFSTASLTGAAFTSLLMRDRIARADAVPAEAKGTPHLPVKAKRVIHLCLCGGVSHIDSFDYKPELEKFHGKSLQSEERPATFFNQVGLIRKNDWEFKQRGQSGLWVSDLFPHIAEVADELTVVRSMVAESANHTPATFEENTGFRLNGFPVMGAWVSYGLGCETDELPSYVVLPDGRGLPAGGTINWSNGFLPAQHQGVTFQSQGPPIYDLFPSRELPVGSDLASRKLLEEINRRHLAVTGTEDALLARMKSYELAAKMQLAVPDVTDLKQETEATRLMYGLDKEETSDFGSR
;
A
#
# COMPACT_ATOMS: atom_id res chain seq x y z
N VAL A 1 -26.86 -0.30 14.06
CA VAL A 1 -26.93 -1.09 12.82
C VAL A 1 -25.87 -0.51 11.93
N LEU A 2 -24.74 -1.18 11.84
CA LEU A 2 -23.65 -0.80 10.95
C LEU A 2 -24.02 -1.33 9.55
N ASP A 3 -24.42 -0.42 8.69
CA ASP A 3 -24.59 -0.71 7.27
C ASP A 3 -23.18 -0.84 6.65
N PHE A 4 -22.65 -2.05 6.67
CA PHE A 4 -21.42 -2.37 5.95
C PHE A 4 -21.79 -2.53 4.49
N SER A 5 -21.47 -1.53 3.68
CA SER A 5 -21.45 -1.73 2.24
C SER A 5 -20.36 -2.77 1.93
N THR A 6 -20.79 -4.01 1.73
CA THR A 6 -19.96 -5.20 1.47
C THR A 6 -19.22 -5.14 0.13
N ALA A 7 -19.13 -3.96 -0.48
CA ALA A 7 -18.63 -3.78 -1.83
C ALA A 7 -17.11 -3.52 -1.91
N SER A 8 -16.38 -3.37 -0.82
CA SER A 8 -14.92 -3.22 -0.86
C SER A 8 -14.21 -4.54 -0.56
N LEU A 9 -13.08 -4.78 -1.24
CA LEU A 9 -12.17 -5.90 -0.98
C LEU A 9 -11.78 -5.97 0.51
N THR A 10 -11.66 -4.82 1.18
CA THR A 10 -11.40 -4.68 2.61
C THR A 10 -12.58 -5.14 3.46
N GLY A 11 -13.82 -4.89 3.06
CA GLY A 11 -15.00 -5.37 3.78
C GLY A 11 -15.14 -6.90 3.73
N ALA A 12 -14.87 -7.52 2.59
CA ALA A 12 -14.87 -8.98 2.44
C ALA A 12 -13.74 -9.63 3.26
N ALA A 13 -12.54 -9.05 3.24
CA ALA A 13 -11.42 -9.50 4.06
C ALA A 13 -11.71 -9.35 5.55
N PHE A 14 -12.30 -8.23 5.98
CA PHE A 14 -12.69 -7.99 7.35
C PHE A 14 -13.71 -8.99 7.86
N THR A 15 -14.77 -9.27 7.10
CA THR A 15 -15.79 -10.26 7.45
C THR A 15 -15.20 -11.67 7.56
N SER A 16 -14.35 -12.05 6.63
CA SER A 16 -13.67 -13.36 6.64
C SER A 16 -12.74 -13.51 7.85
N LEU A 17 -12.01 -12.47 8.21
CA LEU A 17 -11.09 -12.46 9.36
C LEU A 17 -11.83 -12.42 10.70
N LEU A 18 -12.94 -11.67 10.81
CA LEU A 18 -13.79 -11.69 12.01
C LEU A 18 -14.43 -13.06 12.26
N MET A 19 -14.84 -13.76 11.19
CA MET A 19 -15.32 -15.13 11.30
C MET A 19 -14.23 -16.07 11.79
N ARG A 20 -13.00 -15.87 11.32
CA ARG A 20 -11.82 -16.64 11.73
C ARG A 20 -11.46 -16.40 13.20
N ASP A 21 -11.48 -15.16 13.69
CA ASP A 21 -11.22 -14.82 15.09
C ASP A 21 -12.28 -15.42 16.04
N ARG A 22 -13.52 -15.55 15.61
CA ARG A 22 -14.56 -16.25 16.38
C ARG A 22 -14.28 -17.75 16.50
N ILE A 23 -13.74 -18.36 15.46
CA ILE A 23 -13.33 -19.78 15.44
C ILE A 23 -12.06 -19.96 16.29
N ALA A 24 -11.12 -19.02 16.22
CA ALA A 24 -9.86 -19.08 16.98
C ALA A 24 -10.01 -18.88 18.50
N ARG A 25 -11.11 -18.24 18.95
CA ARG A 25 -11.41 -18.11 20.39
C ARG A 25 -12.10 -19.33 21.00
N ALA A 26 -12.62 -20.22 20.17
CA ALA A 26 -13.34 -21.42 20.66
C ALA A 26 -12.39 -22.57 21.03
N ASP A 27 -11.25 -22.70 20.36
CA ASP A 27 -10.23 -23.69 20.68
C ASP A 27 -8.87 -23.11 20.27
N ALA A 28 -7.82 -23.35 21.07
CA ALA A 28 -6.46 -22.93 20.77
C ALA A 28 -6.00 -23.56 19.43
N VAL A 29 -6.26 -22.87 18.33
CA VAL A 29 -5.86 -23.33 16.99
C VAL A 29 -4.36 -23.09 16.84
N PRO A 30 -3.57 -24.11 16.45
CA PRO A 30 -2.16 -23.92 16.14
C PRO A 30 -1.96 -22.82 15.10
N ALA A 31 -0.85 -22.08 15.20
CA ALA A 31 -0.50 -20.93 14.36
C ALA A 31 -0.45 -21.21 12.84
N GLU A 32 -0.71 -22.44 12.41
CA GLU A 32 -0.64 -22.91 11.02
C GLU A 32 -1.98 -22.97 10.27
N ALA A 33 -3.11 -22.61 10.89
CA ALA A 33 -4.39 -22.58 10.19
C ALA A 33 -4.48 -21.34 9.27
N LYS A 34 -3.64 -21.30 8.23
CA LYS A 34 -3.84 -20.44 7.07
C LYS A 34 -5.18 -20.80 6.45
N GLY A 35 -6.15 -19.89 6.51
CA GLY A 35 -7.43 -20.10 5.84
C GLY A 35 -7.17 -20.43 4.37
N THR A 36 -7.77 -21.51 3.90
CA THR A 36 -7.70 -21.85 2.47
C THR A 36 -8.47 -20.77 1.70
N PRO A 37 -7.86 -20.13 0.72
CA PRO A 37 -8.55 -19.16 -0.13
C PRO A 37 -9.70 -19.86 -0.88
N HIS A 38 -10.80 -19.14 -1.13
CA HIS A 38 -11.95 -19.65 -1.89
C HIS A 38 -11.63 -19.94 -3.35
N LEU A 39 -10.57 -19.33 -3.88
CA LEU A 39 -10.09 -19.52 -5.25
C LEU A 39 -8.64 -20.00 -5.21
N PRO A 40 -8.18 -20.74 -6.24
CA PRO A 40 -6.79 -21.12 -6.36
C PRO A 40 -5.87 -19.90 -6.30
N VAL A 41 -4.87 -19.95 -5.42
CA VAL A 41 -3.88 -18.88 -5.27
C VAL A 41 -3.00 -18.85 -6.51
N LYS A 42 -3.01 -17.72 -7.24
CA LYS A 42 -2.15 -17.47 -8.39
C LYS A 42 -1.09 -16.41 -8.10
N ALA A 43 -1.49 -15.34 -7.41
CA ALA A 43 -0.59 -14.25 -7.04
C ALA A 43 0.17 -14.59 -5.76
N LYS A 44 1.47 -14.34 -5.76
CA LYS A 44 2.37 -14.51 -4.61
C LYS A 44 2.76 -13.19 -3.98
N ARG A 45 2.73 -12.10 -4.76
CA ARG A 45 3.12 -10.77 -4.35
C ARG A 45 2.09 -9.76 -4.81
N VAL A 46 1.93 -8.68 -4.06
CA VAL A 46 1.03 -7.57 -4.38
C VAL A 46 1.85 -6.29 -4.41
N ILE A 47 1.75 -5.55 -5.50
CA ILE A 47 2.30 -4.19 -5.61
C ILE A 47 1.11 -3.25 -5.73
N HIS A 48 0.98 -2.32 -4.79
CA HIS A 48 -0.04 -1.28 -4.78
C HIS A 48 0.58 0.05 -5.16
N LEU A 49 0.21 0.58 -6.33
CA LEU A 49 0.64 1.90 -6.80
C LEU A 49 -0.46 2.91 -6.47
N CYS A 50 -0.33 3.59 -5.32
CA CYS A 50 -1.26 4.62 -4.90
C CYS A 50 -0.88 5.95 -5.56
N LEU A 51 -1.68 6.40 -6.52
CA LEU A 51 -1.50 7.67 -7.21
C LEU A 51 -2.24 8.77 -6.42
N CYS A 52 -1.58 9.26 -5.37
CA CYS A 52 -2.15 10.22 -4.44
C CYS A 52 -2.64 11.50 -5.12
N GLY A 53 -3.87 11.91 -4.81
CA GLY A 53 -4.55 13.03 -5.47
C GLY A 53 -5.39 12.59 -6.68
N GLY A 54 -5.31 11.30 -7.04
CA GLY A 54 -6.08 10.68 -8.11
C GLY A 54 -5.51 10.90 -9.51
N VAL A 55 -5.88 10.00 -10.41
CA VAL A 55 -5.66 10.13 -11.85
C VAL A 55 -6.97 10.59 -12.48
N SER A 56 -6.90 11.55 -13.38
CA SER A 56 -8.08 11.93 -14.18
C SER A 56 -8.55 10.72 -15.00
N HIS A 57 -9.67 10.12 -14.60
CA HIS A 57 -10.20 8.94 -15.28
C HIS A 57 -10.58 9.23 -16.73
N ILE A 58 -11.09 10.44 -17.00
CA ILE A 58 -11.48 10.86 -18.35
C ILE A 58 -10.29 11.17 -19.26
N ASP A 59 -9.10 11.38 -18.72
CA ASP A 59 -7.87 11.59 -19.47
C ASP A 59 -7.00 10.31 -19.53
N SER A 60 -7.44 9.21 -18.93
CA SER A 60 -6.64 7.97 -18.85
C SER A 60 -7.32 6.76 -19.50
N PHE A 61 -8.37 6.19 -18.87
CA PHE A 61 -8.98 4.92 -19.27
C PHE A 61 -10.47 4.98 -19.53
N ASP A 62 -11.11 6.11 -19.25
CA ASP A 62 -12.57 6.27 -19.39
C ASP A 62 -12.91 7.24 -20.53
N TYR A 63 -12.81 6.74 -21.77
CA TYR A 63 -13.05 7.51 -22.98
C TYR A 63 -14.47 8.07 -23.04
N LYS A 64 -14.61 9.39 -23.19
CA LYS A 64 -15.87 10.13 -23.25
C LYS A 64 -15.92 10.98 -24.54
N PRO A 65 -16.32 10.41 -25.69
CA PRO A 65 -16.34 11.13 -26.97
C PRO A 65 -17.27 12.34 -26.96
N GLU A 66 -18.30 12.33 -26.12
CA GLU A 66 -19.24 13.47 -26.03
C GLU A 66 -18.60 14.77 -25.52
N LEU A 67 -17.46 14.67 -24.81
CA LEU A 67 -16.73 15.86 -24.34
C LEU A 67 -16.28 16.77 -25.48
N GLU A 68 -16.02 16.22 -26.68
CA GLU A 68 -15.73 17.02 -27.87
C GLU A 68 -16.88 17.94 -28.25
N LYS A 69 -18.13 17.45 -28.17
CA LYS A 69 -19.34 18.20 -28.52
C LYS A 69 -19.70 19.30 -27.51
N PHE A 70 -19.31 19.07 -26.25
CA PHE A 70 -19.62 19.98 -25.14
C PHE A 70 -18.46 20.87 -24.74
N HIS A 71 -17.32 20.76 -25.39
CA HIS A 71 -16.15 21.58 -25.10
C HIS A 71 -16.47 23.07 -25.12
N GLY A 72 -16.05 23.79 -24.10
CA GLY A 72 -16.29 25.23 -23.95
C GLY A 72 -17.71 25.62 -23.53
N LYS A 73 -18.61 24.65 -23.31
CA LYS A 73 -20.00 24.91 -22.86
C LYS A 73 -20.08 24.76 -21.32
N SER A 74 -21.04 25.49 -20.73
CA SER A 74 -21.39 25.28 -19.33
C SER A 74 -22.09 23.94 -19.14
N LEU A 75 -21.84 23.27 -18.01
CA LEU A 75 -22.58 22.07 -17.63
C LEU A 75 -24.07 22.45 -17.40
N GLN A 76 -24.94 21.86 -18.20
CA GLN A 76 -26.39 21.96 -18.04
C GLN A 76 -26.85 20.77 -17.20
N SER A 77 -26.99 20.97 -15.89
CA SER A 77 -27.48 19.96 -14.94
C SER A 77 -28.38 20.64 -13.93
N GLU A 78 -29.50 19.99 -13.61
CA GLU A 78 -30.40 20.43 -12.52
C GLU A 78 -29.69 20.33 -11.17
N GLU A 79 -28.83 19.30 -11.02
CA GLU A 79 -27.96 19.12 -9.86
C GLU A 79 -26.54 19.59 -10.20
N ARG A 80 -26.11 20.64 -9.52
CA ARG A 80 -24.70 21.07 -9.64
C ARG A 80 -23.81 20.07 -8.93
N PRO A 81 -22.75 19.56 -9.58
CA PRO A 81 -21.79 18.70 -8.91
C PRO A 81 -21.15 19.44 -7.74
N ALA A 82 -21.01 18.75 -6.61
CA ALA A 82 -20.28 19.24 -5.47
C ALA A 82 -18.80 19.44 -5.87
N THR A 83 -18.32 20.68 -5.82
CA THR A 83 -16.91 21.01 -6.06
C THR A 83 -16.33 21.67 -4.85
N PHE A 84 -15.00 21.58 -4.69
CA PHE A 84 -14.31 22.13 -3.53
C PHE A 84 -14.55 23.64 -3.33
N PHE A 85 -14.68 24.40 -4.43
CA PHE A 85 -14.91 25.84 -4.41
C PHE A 85 -16.33 26.27 -4.79
N ASN A 86 -17.27 25.33 -4.90
CA ASN A 86 -18.62 25.58 -5.38
C ASN A 86 -18.69 26.26 -6.77
N GLN A 87 -17.63 26.20 -7.53
CA GLN A 87 -17.55 26.74 -8.89
C GLN A 87 -17.39 25.61 -9.89
N VAL A 88 -18.22 25.64 -10.92
CA VAL A 88 -18.15 24.71 -12.04
C VAL A 88 -17.68 25.50 -13.26
N GLY A 89 -16.54 25.12 -13.83
CA GLY A 89 -16.00 25.70 -15.03
C GLY A 89 -16.73 25.22 -16.31
N LEU A 90 -16.13 25.54 -17.44
CA LEU A 90 -16.61 25.02 -18.73
C LEU A 90 -16.15 23.57 -18.92
N ILE A 91 -16.93 22.78 -19.63
CA ILE A 91 -16.59 21.42 -20.01
C ILE A 91 -15.35 21.46 -20.90
N ARG A 92 -14.35 20.63 -20.57
CA ARG A 92 -13.11 20.49 -21.34
C ARG A 92 -13.09 19.14 -22.05
N LYS A 93 -12.71 19.14 -23.31
CA LYS A 93 -12.41 17.92 -24.04
C LYS A 93 -11.08 17.32 -23.59
N ASN A 94 -10.81 16.09 -23.97
CA ASN A 94 -9.52 15.46 -23.73
C ASN A 94 -8.40 16.15 -24.51
N ASP A 95 -7.22 16.26 -23.90
CA ASP A 95 -6.02 16.76 -24.55
C ASP A 95 -5.24 15.65 -25.25
N TRP A 96 -5.53 14.39 -24.94
CA TRP A 96 -4.84 13.20 -25.48
C TRP A 96 -5.78 12.38 -26.34
N GLU A 97 -5.23 11.75 -27.36
CA GLU A 97 -5.97 10.82 -28.18
C GLU A 97 -6.20 9.51 -27.44
N PHE A 98 -7.40 8.94 -27.63
CA PHE A 98 -7.75 7.62 -27.15
C PHE A 98 -7.73 6.61 -28.28
N LYS A 99 -7.16 5.43 -28.02
CA LYS A 99 -7.15 4.31 -28.95
C LYS A 99 -7.54 3.02 -28.23
N GLN A 100 -8.22 2.14 -28.94
CA GLN A 100 -8.39 0.78 -28.45
C GLN A 100 -7.07 0.02 -28.53
N ARG A 101 -6.70 -0.62 -27.43
CA ARG A 101 -5.41 -1.32 -27.26
C ARG A 101 -5.63 -2.79 -27.00
N GLY A 102 -4.65 -3.59 -27.41
CA GLY A 102 -4.67 -5.04 -27.22
C GLY A 102 -5.82 -5.74 -27.95
N GLN A 103 -6.00 -7.02 -27.63
CA GLN A 103 -7.12 -7.83 -28.10
C GLN A 103 -8.39 -7.54 -27.30
N SER A 104 -8.25 -7.10 -26.05
CA SER A 104 -9.35 -6.69 -25.19
C SER A 104 -10.11 -5.48 -25.68
N GLY A 105 -9.50 -4.66 -26.55
CA GLY A 105 -10.07 -3.41 -27.05
C GLY A 105 -10.21 -2.34 -25.96
N LEU A 106 -9.41 -2.41 -24.90
CA LEU A 106 -9.42 -1.42 -23.82
C LEU A 106 -9.07 -0.03 -24.37
N TRP A 107 -9.91 0.97 -24.07
CA TRP A 107 -9.60 2.36 -24.38
C TRP A 107 -8.54 2.90 -23.44
N VAL A 108 -7.40 3.31 -24.00
CA VAL A 108 -6.29 3.92 -23.25
C VAL A 108 -5.85 5.19 -23.99
N SER A 109 -5.65 6.26 -23.24
CA SER A 109 -5.14 7.50 -23.82
C SER A 109 -3.64 7.44 -24.05
N ASP A 110 -3.16 8.26 -24.99
CA ASP A 110 -1.74 8.38 -25.30
C ASP A 110 -0.91 9.02 -24.16
N LEU A 111 -1.56 9.41 -23.06
CA LEU A 111 -0.90 9.81 -21.80
C LEU A 111 -0.14 8.64 -21.15
N PHE A 112 -0.60 7.40 -21.38
CA PHE A 112 -0.02 6.19 -20.79
C PHE A 112 0.46 5.20 -21.87
N PRO A 113 1.45 5.55 -22.70
CA PRO A 113 1.86 4.73 -23.84
C PRO A 113 2.36 3.34 -23.41
N HIS A 114 3.14 3.24 -22.35
CA HIS A 114 3.68 1.96 -21.88
C HIS A 114 2.63 1.08 -21.20
N ILE A 115 1.67 1.68 -20.50
CA ILE A 115 0.53 0.92 -19.94
C ILE A 115 -0.35 0.40 -21.08
N ALA A 116 -0.47 1.15 -22.16
CA ALA A 116 -1.22 0.73 -23.34
C ALA A 116 -0.63 -0.52 -24.02
N GLU A 117 0.68 -0.78 -23.89
CA GLU A 117 1.34 -1.98 -24.42
C GLU A 117 0.92 -3.25 -23.69
N VAL A 118 0.51 -3.16 -22.42
CA VAL A 118 0.07 -4.28 -21.57
C VAL A 118 -1.45 -4.26 -21.34
N ALA A 119 -2.21 -3.66 -22.23
CA ALA A 119 -3.65 -3.48 -22.07
C ALA A 119 -4.43 -4.77 -21.83
N ASP A 120 -3.98 -5.90 -22.40
CA ASP A 120 -4.62 -7.21 -22.24
C ASP A 120 -4.43 -7.83 -20.85
N GLU A 121 -3.44 -7.35 -20.10
CA GLU A 121 -3.16 -7.76 -18.72
C GLU A 121 -3.93 -6.90 -17.69
N LEU A 122 -4.66 -5.88 -18.13
CA LEU A 122 -5.31 -4.92 -17.25
C LEU A 122 -6.80 -5.22 -17.06
N THR A 123 -7.25 -5.03 -15.83
CA THR A 123 -8.66 -4.90 -15.50
C THR A 123 -8.92 -3.48 -15.01
N VAL A 124 -9.73 -2.72 -15.74
CA VAL A 124 -10.07 -1.34 -15.39
C VAL A 124 -11.47 -1.27 -14.80
N VAL A 125 -11.57 -0.86 -13.54
CA VAL A 125 -12.84 -0.69 -12.82
C VAL A 125 -13.23 0.79 -12.87
N ARG A 126 -14.12 1.18 -13.80
CA ARG A 126 -14.53 2.57 -14.03
C ARG A 126 -15.71 3.03 -13.18
N SER A 127 -16.31 2.14 -12.42
CA SER A 127 -17.48 2.42 -11.59
C SER A 127 -17.17 2.72 -10.12
N MET A 128 -15.90 2.86 -9.78
CA MET A 128 -15.49 3.24 -8.41
C MET A 128 -15.83 4.71 -8.17
N VAL A 129 -16.46 4.98 -7.03
CA VAL A 129 -16.84 6.33 -6.59
C VAL A 129 -16.43 6.51 -5.15
N ALA A 130 -15.67 7.56 -4.87
CA ALA A 130 -15.30 7.94 -3.52
C ALA A 130 -16.37 8.88 -2.91
N GLU A 131 -16.54 8.83 -1.60
CA GLU A 131 -17.47 9.69 -0.89
C GLU A 131 -16.95 11.12 -0.69
N SER A 132 -15.65 11.35 -0.90
CA SER A 132 -15.01 12.65 -0.68
C SER A 132 -14.15 13.07 -1.86
N ALA A 133 -14.29 14.35 -2.25
CA ALA A 133 -13.39 15.01 -3.19
C ALA A 133 -12.15 15.62 -2.51
N ASN A 134 -12.07 15.61 -1.17
CA ASN A 134 -10.90 16.10 -0.43
C ASN A 134 -9.84 15.01 -0.38
N HIS A 135 -8.60 15.35 -0.74
CA HIS A 135 -7.49 14.40 -0.90
C HIS A 135 -7.23 13.55 0.34
N THR A 136 -7.21 14.13 1.56
CA THR A 136 -6.91 13.38 2.79
C THR A 136 -7.95 12.29 3.07
N PRO A 137 -9.25 12.57 3.23
CA PRO A 137 -10.24 11.52 3.46
C PRO A 137 -10.41 10.58 2.27
N ALA A 138 -10.25 11.07 1.02
CA ALA A 138 -10.31 10.21 -0.16
C ALA A 138 -9.13 9.22 -0.23
N THR A 139 -7.92 9.65 0.15
CA THR A 139 -6.75 8.76 0.21
C THR A 139 -6.91 7.72 1.33
N PHE A 140 -7.50 8.09 2.47
CA PHE A 140 -7.83 7.11 3.51
C PHE A 140 -8.86 6.10 3.00
N GLU A 141 -9.90 6.55 2.33
CA GLU A 141 -10.94 5.69 1.77
C GLU A 141 -10.37 4.72 0.73
N GLU A 142 -9.48 5.17 -0.16
CA GLU A 142 -8.78 4.34 -1.12
C GLU A 142 -7.96 3.23 -0.46
N ASN A 143 -7.21 3.57 0.60
CA ASN A 143 -6.31 2.64 1.28
C ASN A 143 -7.01 1.72 2.30
N THR A 144 -8.12 2.15 2.91
CA THR A 144 -8.75 1.46 4.05
C THR A 144 -10.21 1.09 3.81
N GLY A 145 -10.89 1.73 2.85
CA GLY A 145 -12.34 1.68 2.69
C GLY A 145 -13.12 2.64 3.60
N PHE A 146 -12.43 3.51 4.37
CA PHE A 146 -13.03 4.45 5.29
C PHE A 146 -12.41 5.83 5.17
N ARG A 147 -13.20 6.90 5.26
CA ARG A 147 -12.73 8.29 5.19
C ARG A 147 -12.00 8.78 6.43
N LEU A 148 -12.03 8.03 7.50
CA LEU A 148 -11.41 8.37 8.80
C LEU A 148 -10.15 7.55 9.00
N ASN A 149 -9.21 8.09 9.76
CA ASN A 149 -8.04 7.36 10.22
C ASN A 149 -8.40 6.30 11.28
N GLY A 150 -7.44 5.43 11.61
CA GLY A 150 -7.57 4.41 12.64
C GLY A 150 -7.94 3.01 12.10
N PHE A 151 -8.21 2.91 10.81
CA PHE A 151 -8.46 1.62 10.15
C PHE A 151 -7.19 1.08 9.49
N PRO A 152 -7.02 -0.27 9.45
CA PRO A 152 -5.90 -0.88 8.77
C PRO A 152 -5.96 -0.64 7.27
N VAL A 153 -4.82 -0.32 6.68
CA VAL A 153 -4.69 -0.20 5.23
C VAL A 153 -4.62 -1.58 4.57
N MET A 154 -4.84 -1.64 3.26
CA MET A 154 -4.83 -2.89 2.49
C MET A 154 -3.56 -3.71 2.72
N GLY A 155 -2.38 -3.10 2.72
CA GLY A 155 -1.12 -3.80 2.96
C GLY A 155 -1.02 -4.42 4.37
N ALA A 156 -1.56 -3.75 5.38
CA ALA A 156 -1.65 -4.28 6.74
C ALA A 156 -2.57 -5.50 6.82
N TRP A 157 -3.71 -5.46 6.11
CA TRP A 157 -4.62 -6.61 6.01
C TRP A 157 -4.01 -7.79 5.28
N VAL A 158 -3.28 -7.56 4.18
CA VAL A 158 -2.55 -8.61 3.44
C VAL A 158 -1.50 -9.25 4.34
N SER A 159 -0.71 -8.43 5.04
CA SER A 159 0.28 -8.90 6.03
C SER A 159 -0.36 -9.73 7.14
N TYR A 160 -1.46 -9.26 7.71
CA TYR A 160 -2.17 -9.96 8.79
C TYR A 160 -2.79 -11.29 8.33
N GLY A 161 -3.43 -11.29 7.17
CA GLY A 161 -4.17 -12.46 6.67
C GLY A 161 -3.32 -13.53 6.02
N LEU A 162 -2.25 -13.15 5.31
CA LEU A 162 -1.42 -14.06 4.52
C LEU A 162 -0.02 -14.29 5.11
N GLY A 163 0.44 -13.39 5.99
CA GLY A 163 1.77 -13.44 6.58
C GLY A 163 2.85 -12.99 5.61
N CYS A 164 4.06 -13.51 5.79
CA CYS A 164 5.24 -13.23 4.99
C CYS A 164 5.89 -14.53 4.53
N GLU A 165 6.57 -14.51 3.38
CA GLU A 165 7.39 -15.64 2.91
C GLU A 165 8.72 -15.74 3.66
N THR A 166 9.18 -14.65 4.26
CA THR A 166 10.40 -14.58 5.08
C THR A 166 10.09 -13.94 6.43
N ASP A 167 10.87 -14.24 7.44
CA ASP A 167 10.84 -13.63 8.76
C ASP A 167 11.99 -12.63 9.00
N GLU A 168 12.79 -12.34 7.96
CA GLU A 168 13.95 -11.44 7.98
C GLU A 168 13.61 -10.03 7.44
N LEU A 169 12.55 -9.91 6.66
CA LEU A 169 12.10 -8.68 6.05
C LEU A 169 10.63 -8.40 6.41
N PRO A 170 10.20 -7.12 6.40
CA PRO A 170 8.81 -6.80 6.64
C PRO A 170 7.93 -7.32 5.51
N SER A 171 6.76 -7.87 5.87
CA SER A 171 5.76 -8.35 4.90
C SER A 171 5.08 -7.22 4.14
N TYR A 172 5.15 -5.99 4.66
CA TYR A 172 4.58 -4.81 4.06
C TYR A 172 5.62 -3.70 3.97
N VAL A 173 6.13 -3.47 2.77
CA VAL A 173 7.11 -2.42 2.45
C VAL A 173 6.41 -1.25 1.79
N VAL A 174 6.81 -0.05 2.13
CA VAL A 174 6.31 1.21 1.55
C VAL A 174 7.46 1.98 0.92
N LEU A 175 7.28 2.39 -0.32
CA LEU A 175 8.20 3.22 -1.08
C LEU A 175 7.54 4.60 -1.29
N PRO A 176 7.73 5.57 -0.40
CA PRO A 176 7.10 6.88 -0.52
C PRO A 176 7.72 7.69 -1.65
N ASP A 177 6.96 8.65 -2.19
CA ASP A 177 7.49 9.59 -3.16
C ASP A 177 8.53 10.50 -2.49
N GLY A 178 9.72 10.66 -3.12
CA GLY A 178 10.80 11.52 -2.59
C GLY A 178 10.45 13.01 -2.57
N ARG A 179 9.40 13.43 -3.30
CA ARG A 179 8.91 14.81 -3.28
C ARG A 179 8.12 15.16 -2.03
N GLY A 180 7.69 14.17 -1.26
CA GLY A 180 6.98 14.37 0.00
C GLY A 180 5.96 13.28 0.32
N LEU A 181 5.39 13.39 1.52
CA LEU A 181 4.36 12.46 1.97
C LEU A 181 3.01 12.77 1.30
N PRO A 182 2.19 11.75 1.06
CA PRO A 182 0.84 11.92 0.55
C PRO A 182 -0.05 12.69 1.55
N ALA A 183 -1.19 13.17 1.06
CA ALA A 183 -2.22 13.72 1.93
C ALA A 183 -2.60 12.71 3.03
N GLY A 184 -2.56 13.13 4.30
CA GLY A 184 -2.73 12.24 5.45
C GLY A 184 -1.44 11.63 5.99
N GLY A 185 -0.30 11.81 5.30
CA GLY A 185 1.02 11.41 5.80
C GLY A 185 1.15 9.91 6.00
N THR A 186 1.89 9.51 7.04
CA THR A 186 2.22 8.12 7.36
C THR A 186 1.02 7.25 7.77
N ILE A 187 -0.14 7.86 8.03
CA ILE A 187 -1.38 7.13 8.32
C ILE A 187 -1.78 6.22 7.15
N ASN A 188 -1.39 6.59 5.91
CA ASN A 188 -1.69 5.81 4.70
C ASN A 188 -1.02 4.43 4.62
N TRP A 189 -0.15 4.08 5.57
CA TRP A 189 0.42 2.74 5.73
C TRP A 189 0.37 2.23 7.16
N SER A 190 -0.62 2.73 7.91
CA SER A 190 -0.85 2.35 9.29
C SER A 190 -1.45 0.94 9.40
N ASN A 191 -1.08 0.25 10.46
CA ASN A 191 -1.75 -0.99 10.86
C ASN A 191 -3.15 -0.77 11.44
N GLY A 192 -3.56 0.48 11.71
CA GLY A 192 -4.83 0.79 12.38
C GLY A 192 -4.96 0.03 13.71
N PHE A 193 -6.03 -0.73 13.87
CA PHE A 193 -6.26 -1.56 15.06
C PHE A 193 -5.60 -2.95 15.02
N LEU A 194 -4.92 -3.32 13.92
CA LEU A 194 -4.15 -4.56 13.86
C LEU A 194 -2.86 -4.45 14.68
N PRO A 195 -2.24 -5.58 15.08
CA PRO A 195 -0.95 -5.56 15.77
C PRO A 195 0.12 -4.78 15.00
N ALA A 196 0.98 -4.06 15.71
CA ALA A 196 1.98 -3.14 15.15
C ALA A 196 2.95 -3.80 14.15
N GLN A 197 3.18 -5.10 14.24
CA GLN A 197 4.02 -5.87 13.29
C GLN A 197 3.50 -5.86 11.85
N HIS A 198 2.24 -5.45 11.61
CA HIS A 198 1.61 -5.37 10.29
C HIS A 198 1.61 -3.96 9.71
N GLN A 199 2.25 -3.00 10.40
CA GLN A 199 2.44 -1.66 9.87
C GLN A 199 3.43 -1.67 8.71
N GLY A 200 3.21 -0.80 7.72
CA GLY A 200 4.13 -0.62 6.61
C GLY A 200 5.47 -0.04 7.05
N VAL A 201 6.55 -0.66 6.61
CA VAL A 201 7.92 -0.20 6.85
C VAL A 201 8.40 0.59 5.65
N THR A 202 8.78 1.83 5.89
CA THR A 202 9.22 2.75 4.84
C THR A 202 10.64 2.50 4.43
N PHE A 203 10.88 2.24 3.15
CA PHE A 203 12.19 2.21 2.52
C PHE A 203 12.41 3.48 1.71
N GLN A 204 13.66 3.95 1.66
CA GLN A 204 14.04 5.17 0.99
C GLN A 204 15.00 4.90 -0.15
N SER A 205 14.89 5.69 -1.22
CA SER A 205 15.80 5.63 -2.36
C SER A 205 17.10 6.38 -2.15
N GLN A 206 17.13 7.33 -1.20
CA GLN A 206 18.28 8.18 -0.92
C GLN A 206 18.68 8.07 0.55
N GLY A 207 19.98 7.98 0.80
CA GLY A 207 20.51 7.79 2.14
C GLY A 207 20.40 6.34 2.62
N PRO A 208 20.32 6.12 3.94
CA PRO A 208 20.11 4.77 4.47
C PRO A 208 18.73 4.27 4.04
N PRO A 209 18.61 3.02 3.56
CA PRO A 209 17.35 2.48 3.05
C PRO A 209 16.23 2.49 4.10
N ILE A 210 16.56 2.37 5.36
CA ILE A 210 15.65 2.49 6.50
C ILE A 210 16.29 3.41 7.54
N TYR A 211 15.53 4.37 8.05
CA TYR A 211 16.01 5.22 9.14
C TYR A 211 16.33 4.42 10.40
N ASP A 212 17.40 4.81 11.08
CA ASP A 212 17.82 4.25 12.35
C ASP A 212 18.00 2.71 12.35
N LEU A 213 18.23 2.12 11.16
CA LEU A 213 18.49 0.69 11.05
C LEU A 213 19.74 0.27 11.83
N PHE A 214 20.75 1.14 11.87
CA PHE A 214 21.98 0.92 12.61
C PHE A 214 22.16 1.97 13.72
N PRO A 215 22.83 1.63 14.83
CA PRO A 215 23.16 2.59 15.87
C PRO A 215 23.95 3.79 15.30
N SER A 216 23.68 5.00 15.80
CA SER A 216 24.36 6.23 15.39
C SER A 216 25.85 6.28 15.77
N ARG A 217 26.28 5.39 16.66
CA ARG A 217 27.68 5.22 17.07
C ARG A 217 28.03 3.74 17.14
N GLU A 218 29.30 3.42 16.91
CA GLU A 218 29.81 2.08 17.09
C GLU A 218 29.60 1.61 18.54
N LEU A 219 29.04 0.43 18.68
CA LEU A 219 28.91 -0.25 19.96
C LEU A 219 30.05 -1.27 20.13
N PRO A 220 30.48 -1.54 21.35
CA PRO A 220 31.46 -2.61 21.61
C PRO A 220 30.97 -3.94 21.04
N VAL A 221 31.88 -4.73 20.48
CA VAL A 221 31.55 -6.02 19.86
C VAL A 221 30.76 -6.90 20.85
N GLY A 222 29.61 -7.39 20.40
CA GLY A 222 28.73 -8.26 21.18
C GLY A 222 27.81 -7.54 22.19
N SER A 223 27.97 -6.22 22.41
CA SER A 223 27.12 -5.48 23.37
C SER A 223 25.68 -5.39 22.90
N ASP A 224 25.45 -5.23 21.59
CA ASP A 224 24.13 -5.20 21.01
C ASP A 224 23.39 -6.54 21.19
N LEU A 225 24.05 -7.65 20.88
CA LEU A 225 23.51 -8.99 21.12
C LEU A 225 23.21 -9.26 22.60
N ALA A 226 24.10 -8.82 23.50
CA ALA A 226 23.88 -8.95 24.93
C ALA A 226 22.69 -8.12 25.42
N SER A 227 22.56 -6.90 24.92
CA SER A 227 21.43 -6.01 25.23
C SER A 227 20.09 -6.59 24.75
N ARG A 228 20.04 -7.15 23.55
CA ARG A 228 18.84 -7.81 23.02
C ARG A 228 18.45 -9.03 23.84
N LYS A 229 19.39 -9.89 24.19
CA LYS A 229 19.13 -11.05 25.06
C LYS A 229 18.62 -10.65 26.44
N LEU A 230 19.19 -9.58 27.02
CA LEU A 230 18.72 -9.06 28.30
C LEU A 230 17.29 -8.52 28.19
N LEU A 231 16.97 -7.76 27.14
CA LEU A 231 15.63 -7.24 26.89
C LEU A 231 14.61 -8.37 26.70
N GLU A 232 14.95 -9.39 25.92
CA GLU A 232 14.11 -10.58 25.74
C GLU A 232 13.82 -11.28 27.06
N GLU A 233 14.84 -11.47 27.90
CA GLU A 233 14.70 -12.09 29.23
C GLU A 233 13.80 -11.25 30.16
N ILE A 234 13.95 -9.92 30.16
CA ILE A 234 13.14 -9.01 30.94
C ILE A 234 11.68 -9.10 30.49
N ASN A 235 11.42 -9.05 29.17
CA ASN A 235 10.10 -9.13 28.59
C ASN A 235 9.44 -10.49 28.91
N ARG A 236 10.18 -11.59 28.80
CA ARG A 236 9.69 -12.93 29.13
C ARG A 236 9.29 -13.04 30.61
N ARG A 237 10.09 -12.49 31.51
CA ARG A 237 9.75 -12.45 32.95
C ARG A 237 8.51 -11.61 33.22
N HIS A 238 8.40 -10.48 32.55
CA HIS A 238 7.23 -9.62 32.67
C HIS A 238 5.95 -10.35 32.22
N LEU A 239 5.96 -10.98 31.05
CA LEU A 239 4.84 -11.77 30.54
C LEU A 239 4.45 -12.93 31.48
N ALA A 240 5.43 -13.56 32.16
CA ALA A 240 5.15 -14.63 33.10
C ALA A 240 4.38 -14.15 34.35
N VAL A 241 4.51 -12.87 34.71
CA VAL A 241 3.85 -12.26 35.86
C VAL A 241 2.51 -11.61 35.48
N THR A 242 2.47 -10.87 34.37
CA THR A 242 1.31 -10.08 33.95
C THR A 242 0.32 -10.86 33.06
N GLY A 243 0.75 -12.01 32.53
CA GLY A 243 0.03 -12.72 31.50
C GLY A 243 0.34 -12.18 30.10
N THR A 244 -0.30 -12.77 29.08
CA THR A 244 -0.08 -12.36 27.68
C THR A 244 -0.83 -11.07 27.37
N GLU A 245 -0.06 -10.03 27.03
CA GLU A 245 -0.57 -8.79 26.47
C GLU A 245 -0.23 -8.74 24.98
N ASP A 246 -1.25 -8.70 24.11
CA ASP A 246 -1.06 -8.71 22.64
C ASP A 246 -0.21 -7.53 22.17
N ALA A 247 -0.33 -6.36 22.79
CA ALA A 247 0.47 -5.18 22.45
C ALA A 247 1.96 -5.38 22.79
N LEU A 248 2.28 -6.04 23.89
CA LEU A 248 3.68 -6.34 24.27
C LEU A 248 4.28 -7.39 23.33
N LEU A 249 3.52 -8.45 23.02
CA LEU A 249 3.97 -9.47 22.08
C LEU A 249 4.22 -8.88 20.67
N ALA A 250 3.33 -8.01 20.20
CA ALA A 250 3.51 -7.31 18.91
C ALA A 250 4.78 -6.44 18.91
N ARG A 251 5.07 -5.75 20.03
CA ARG A 251 6.28 -4.94 20.16
C ARG A 251 7.55 -5.80 20.17
N MET A 252 7.53 -6.93 20.89
CA MET A 252 8.67 -7.88 20.89
C MET A 252 8.97 -8.38 19.48
N LYS A 253 7.95 -8.79 18.73
CA LYS A 253 8.11 -9.22 17.33
C LYS A 253 8.63 -8.10 16.43
N SER A 254 8.22 -6.85 16.65
CA SER A 254 8.75 -5.71 15.90
C SER A 254 10.25 -5.50 16.15
N TYR A 255 10.73 -5.67 17.38
CA TYR A 255 12.16 -5.59 17.69
C TYR A 255 12.95 -6.77 17.11
N GLU A 256 12.41 -7.99 17.14
CA GLU A 256 13.02 -9.15 16.50
C GLU A 256 13.18 -8.95 15.00
N LEU A 257 12.12 -8.47 14.35
CA LEU A 257 12.15 -8.14 12.92
C LEU A 257 13.21 -7.07 12.63
N ALA A 258 13.23 -5.96 13.39
CA ALA A 258 14.23 -4.90 13.22
C ALA A 258 15.66 -5.43 13.33
N ALA A 259 15.90 -6.38 14.25
CA ALA A 259 17.22 -7.00 14.40
C ALA A 259 17.62 -7.87 13.19
N LYS A 260 16.69 -8.61 12.61
CA LYS A 260 16.91 -9.42 11.40
C LYS A 260 17.10 -8.52 10.16
N MET A 261 16.33 -7.44 10.07
CA MET A 261 16.45 -6.46 8.99
C MET A 261 17.85 -5.82 8.90
N GLN A 262 18.55 -5.63 10.02
CA GLN A 262 19.92 -5.12 10.00
C GLN A 262 20.87 -6.00 9.18
N LEU A 263 20.60 -7.29 9.06
CA LEU A 263 21.40 -8.24 8.30
C LEU A 263 20.91 -8.35 6.84
N ALA A 264 19.60 -8.36 6.63
CA ALA A 264 19.01 -8.65 5.31
C ALA A 264 18.84 -7.41 4.42
N VAL A 265 18.54 -6.24 5.00
CA VAL A 265 18.24 -5.02 4.22
C VAL A 265 19.43 -4.55 3.37
N PRO A 266 20.67 -4.54 3.83
CA PRO A 266 21.81 -4.11 3.01
C PRO A 266 21.94 -4.88 1.70
N ASP A 267 21.69 -6.19 1.73
CA ASP A 267 21.81 -7.05 0.55
C ASP A 267 20.66 -6.78 -0.45
N VAL A 268 19.42 -6.67 0.03
CA VAL A 268 18.26 -6.48 -0.85
C VAL A 268 18.12 -5.05 -1.40
N THR A 269 18.86 -4.10 -0.85
CA THR A 269 18.85 -2.69 -1.31
C THR A 269 20.11 -2.32 -2.09
N ASP A 270 21.05 -3.24 -2.31
CA ASP A 270 22.25 -2.98 -3.09
C ASP A 270 21.97 -3.07 -4.61
N LEU A 271 21.58 -1.95 -5.20
CA LEU A 271 21.33 -1.84 -6.63
C LEU A 271 22.55 -2.13 -7.54
N LYS A 272 23.76 -2.26 -6.96
CA LYS A 272 24.95 -2.64 -7.73
C LYS A 272 24.93 -4.11 -8.13
N GLN A 273 24.17 -4.93 -7.43
CA GLN A 273 23.97 -6.34 -7.74
C GLN A 273 22.99 -6.57 -8.90
N GLU A 274 22.22 -5.53 -9.27
CA GLU A 274 21.25 -5.63 -10.34
C GLU A 274 21.92 -5.67 -11.74
N THR A 275 21.31 -6.44 -12.64
CA THR A 275 21.78 -6.54 -14.02
C THR A 275 21.68 -5.19 -14.75
N GLU A 276 22.54 -4.99 -15.75
CA GLU A 276 22.46 -3.80 -16.60
C GLU A 276 21.08 -3.66 -17.27
N ALA A 277 20.50 -4.77 -17.71
CA ALA A 277 19.15 -4.78 -18.31
C ALA A 277 18.08 -4.30 -17.32
N THR A 278 18.12 -4.75 -16.07
CA THR A 278 17.22 -4.28 -15.00
C THR A 278 17.42 -2.79 -14.78
N ARG A 279 18.66 -2.34 -14.62
CA ARG A 279 18.98 -0.93 -14.38
C ARG A 279 18.47 -0.01 -15.49
N LEU A 280 18.63 -0.41 -16.76
CA LEU A 280 18.11 0.32 -17.91
C LEU A 280 16.58 0.32 -17.97
N MET A 281 15.95 -0.81 -17.67
CA MET A 281 14.48 -0.93 -17.62
C MET A 281 13.85 0.01 -16.58
N TYR A 282 14.50 0.19 -15.44
CA TYR A 282 14.07 1.13 -14.39
C TYR A 282 14.58 2.57 -14.60
N GLY A 283 15.31 2.84 -15.70
CA GLY A 283 15.78 4.17 -16.07
C GLY A 283 16.81 4.75 -15.12
N LEU A 284 17.66 3.90 -14.53
CA LEU A 284 18.74 4.33 -13.62
C LEU A 284 19.90 5.04 -14.34
N ASP A 285 19.95 4.93 -15.66
CA ASP A 285 20.92 5.58 -16.55
C ASP A 285 20.55 7.02 -16.93
N LYS A 286 19.34 7.48 -16.57
CA LYS A 286 18.82 8.80 -16.92
C LYS A 286 18.56 9.63 -15.68
N GLU A 287 19.01 10.87 -15.70
CA GLU A 287 18.85 11.80 -14.58
C GLU A 287 17.38 12.02 -14.21
N GLU A 288 16.50 12.08 -15.22
CA GLU A 288 15.07 12.35 -15.02
C GLU A 288 14.30 11.20 -14.36
N THR A 289 14.79 9.96 -14.52
CA THR A 289 14.09 8.75 -14.04
C THR A 289 14.84 8.02 -12.93
N SER A 290 16.12 8.30 -12.72
CA SER A 290 16.98 7.56 -11.78
C SER A 290 16.50 7.65 -10.34
N ASP A 291 15.98 8.80 -9.90
CA ASP A 291 15.43 8.96 -8.54
C ASP A 291 14.20 8.07 -8.32
N PHE A 292 13.32 7.99 -9.30
CA PHE A 292 12.15 7.09 -9.23
C PHE A 292 12.55 5.62 -9.38
N GLY A 293 13.42 5.33 -10.35
CA GLY A 293 13.85 3.96 -10.65
C GLY A 293 14.67 3.30 -9.54
N SER A 294 15.33 4.09 -8.69
CA SER A 294 16.11 3.58 -7.54
C SER A 294 15.26 3.20 -6.32
N ARG A 295 13.98 3.46 -6.35
CA ARG A 295 13.02 3.08 -5.30
C ARG A 295 12.53 1.68 -5.50
#